data_36b43f54c5100a602a6d359ae8d78b17
#
_entry.id   36b43f54c5100a602a6d359ae8d78b17
#
_cell.length_a   1.000
_cell.length_b   1.000
_cell.length_c   1.000
_cell.angle_alpha   90.00
_cell.angle_beta   90.00
_cell.angle_gamma   90.00
#
_symmetry.space_group_name_H-M   'P 1'
#
loop_
_entity.id
_entity.type
_entity.pdbx_description
1 polymer ?
#
loop_
_entity_poly.entity_id
_entity_poly.type
_entity_poly.pdbx_seq_one_letter_code
_entity_poly.pdbx_strand_id
1 'polypeptide(L)'
;ASDVYKRQQDEGGIPTYLAGNEIQLGDKESIEDTARVLGRMFDGIEFRGFEQRYADVLAEYSGIPVWNGLTDTTHPTQCLAMLLTMKEEFGHLKGLKVAYLGDGRNNVANSLLVGCAKIGVDVAIVAPKPLWTSESLWKRCDEYAKESGATIEITDDLDGVKGADVIYTDVWISMGEEKKEQERERLGKPYQVNAALMERTGKDTTIFSHCLPAIKEKEVTEEVFEGPQSRVFDEAENRLHTIKAVMVATLGENE
;
A
#
# COMPACT_ATOMS: atom_id res chain seq x y z
N ALA A 1 -15.25 -2.07 2.84
CA ALA A 1 -16.29 -2.44 1.85
C ALA A 1 -17.11 -1.24 1.38
N SER A 2 -17.53 -0.33 2.30
CA SER A 2 -18.36 0.83 1.92
C SER A 2 -17.70 1.80 0.94
N ASP A 3 -16.41 1.96 0.99
CA ASP A 3 -15.66 2.83 0.10
C ASP A 3 -15.60 2.30 -1.35
N VAL A 4 -15.61 0.99 -1.56
CA VAL A 4 -15.62 0.37 -2.89
C VAL A 4 -16.93 0.66 -3.62
N TYR A 5 -18.07 0.44 -2.95
CA TYR A 5 -19.39 0.70 -3.54
C TYR A 5 -19.57 2.17 -3.94
N LYS A 6 -19.15 3.09 -3.07
CA LYS A 6 -19.25 4.52 -3.36
C LYS A 6 -18.50 4.92 -4.62
N ARG A 7 -17.28 4.39 -4.81
CA ARG A 7 -16.43 4.72 -5.95
C ARG A 7 -17.04 4.30 -7.27
N GLN A 8 -17.59 3.09 -7.34
CA GLN A 8 -18.25 2.55 -8.54
C GLN A 8 -19.52 3.34 -8.86
N GLN A 9 -20.35 3.62 -7.85
CA GLN A 9 -21.58 4.40 -8.03
C GLN A 9 -21.32 5.83 -8.49
N ASP A 10 -20.29 6.48 -7.97
CA ASP A 10 -19.94 7.86 -8.35
C ASP A 10 -19.58 7.96 -9.84
N GLU A 11 -19.02 6.90 -10.44
CA GLU A 11 -18.67 6.83 -11.86
C GLU A 11 -19.73 6.09 -12.71
N GLY A 12 -20.94 5.90 -12.18
CA GLY A 12 -22.06 5.28 -12.89
C GLY A 12 -22.04 3.74 -12.91
N GLY A 13 -21.09 3.09 -12.24
CA GLY A 13 -21.04 1.64 -12.12
C GLY A 13 -22.06 1.07 -11.14
N ILE A 14 -22.50 -0.16 -11.38
CA ILE A 14 -23.38 -0.91 -10.48
C ILE A 14 -22.54 -1.95 -9.75
N PRO A 15 -22.17 -1.74 -8.47
CA PRO A 15 -21.36 -2.69 -7.74
C PRO A 15 -22.14 -3.91 -7.29
N THR A 16 -21.54 -5.09 -7.43
CA THR A 16 -22.01 -6.34 -6.84
C THR A 16 -20.95 -6.87 -5.90
N TYR A 17 -21.33 -7.18 -4.66
CA TYR A 17 -20.42 -7.78 -3.70
C TYR A 17 -20.55 -9.30 -3.69
N LEU A 18 -19.44 -9.98 -3.87
CA LEU A 18 -19.34 -11.44 -3.81
C LEU A 18 -18.43 -11.80 -2.62
N ALA A 19 -19.03 -12.29 -1.54
CA ALA A 19 -18.26 -12.75 -0.39
C ALA A 19 -17.56 -14.07 -0.71
N GLY A 20 -16.29 -14.22 -0.31
CA GLY A 20 -15.51 -15.42 -0.60
C GLY A 20 -16.11 -16.73 -0.09
N ASN A 21 -16.86 -16.69 1.02
CA ASN A 21 -17.59 -17.82 1.57
C ASN A 21 -18.89 -18.15 0.80
N GLU A 22 -19.39 -17.24 -0.03
CA GLU A 22 -20.61 -17.45 -0.85
C GLU A 22 -20.29 -17.99 -2.24
N ILE A 23 -19.15 -17.59 -2.83
CA ILE A 23 -18.75 -17.97 -4.19
C ILE A 23 -17.88 -19.23 -4.23
N GLN A 24 -17.55 -19.87 -3.09
CA GLN A 24 -16.71 -21.07 -2.97
C GLN A 24 -15.40 -21.00 -3.77
N LEU A 25 -14.80 -19.79 -3.86
CA LEU A 25 -13.61 -19.50 -4.65
C LEU A 25 -12.45 -20.42 -4.25
N GLY A 26 -12.02 -21.26 -5.18
CA GLY A 26 -10.93 -22.21 -4.98
C GLY A 26 -11.26 -23.48 -4.21
N ASP A 27 -12.50 -23.69 -3.78
CA ASP A 27 -12.93 -24.89 -3.03
C ASP A 27 -13.46 -26.00 -3.95
N LYS A 28 -14.59 -25.77 -4.61
CA LYS A 28 -15.24 -26.74 -5.51
C LYS A 28 -15.04 -26.41 -6.98
N GLU A 29 -14.81 -25.17 -7.30
CA GLU A 29 -14.53 -24.68 -8.63
C GLU A 29 -13.12 -24.09 -8.68
N SER A 30 -12.41 -24.28 -9.80
CA SER A 30 -11.10 -23.68 -9.99
C SER A 30 -11.21 -22.15 -10.08
N ILE A 31 -10.16 -21.45 -9.64
CA ILE A 31 -10.13 -19.98 -9.74
C ILE A 31 -10.20 -19.54 -11.21
N GLU A 32 -9.59 -20.31 -12.10
CA GLU A 32 -9.59 -20.11 -13.55
C GLU A 32 -10.99 -20.17 -14.14
N ASP A 33 -11.83 -21.11 -13.69
CA ASP A 33 -13.21 -21.25 -14.17
C ASP A 33 -14.10 -20.14 -13.59
N THR A 34 -13.97 -19.84 -12.30
CA THR A 34 -14.63 -18.68 -11.69
C THR A 34 -14.26 -17.39 -12.42
N ALA A 35 -12.97 -17.18 -12.76
CA ALA A 35 -12.52 -16.01 -13.51
C ALA A 35 -13.24 -15.88 -14.87
N ARG A 36 -13.32 -16.99 -15.63
CA ARG A 36 -14.02 -17.01 -16.94
C ARG A 36 -15.50 -16.71 -16.82
N VAL A 37 -16.16 -17.20 -15.78
CA VAL A 37 -17.57 -16.92 -15.51
C VAL A 37 -17.79 -15.45 -15.16
N LEU A 38 -17.00 -14.92 -14.23
CA LEU A 38 -17.07 -13.50 -13.82
C LEU A 38 -16.80 -12.56 -14.99
N GLY A 39 -15.83 -12.88 -15.87
CA GLY A 39 -15.53 -12.12 -17.07
C GLY A 39 -16.63 -12.07 -18.12
N ARG A 40 -17.68 -12.93 -18.00
CA ARG A 40 -18.87 -12.89 -18.85
C ARG A 40 -20.05 -12.16 -18.22
N MET A 41 -19.96 -11.85 -16.93
CA MET A 41 -21.06 -11.25 -16.16
C MET A 41 -20.77 -9.80 -15.76
N PHE A 42 -19.49 -9.42 -15.68
CA PHE A 42 -19.06 -8.13 -15.16
C PHE A 42 -18.08 -7.45 -16.12
N ASP A 43 -17.96 -6.14 -16.02
CA ASP A 43 -17.04 -5.32 -16.82
C ASP A 43 -15.67 -5.16 -16.17
N GLY A 44 -15.57 -5.41 -14.87
CA GLY A 44 -14.33 -5.37 -14.09
C GLY A 44 -14.48 -6.07 -12.75
N ILE A 45 -13.36 -6.47 -12.15
CA ILE A 45 -13.31 -7.17 -10.87
C ILE A 45 -12.37 -6.42 -9.94
N GLU A 46 -12.84 -6.02 -8.76
CA GLU A 46 -11.97 -5.65 -7.66
C GLU A 46 -11.80 -6.85 -6.74
N PHE A 47 -10.55 -7.28 -6.59
CA PHE A 47 -10.20 -8.38 -5.71
C PHE A 47 -9.58 -7.85 -4.40
N ARG A 48 -10.16 -8.24 -3.27
CA ARG A 48 -9.59 -8.04 -1.95
C ARG A 48 -9.61 -9.37 -1.18
N GLY A 49 -8.43 -9.92 -0.95
CA GLY A 49 -8.31 -11.26 -0.34
C GLY A 49 -6.94 -11.45 0.30
N PHE A 50 -6.60 -12.71 0.56
CA PHE A 50 -5.32 -13.05 1.17
C PHE A 50 -4.25 -13.33 0.11
N GLU A 51 -4.41 -14.38 -0.70
CA GLU A 51 -3.38 -14.82 -1.63
C GLU A 51 -3.29 -13.94 -2.88
N GLN A 52 -2.11 -13.39 -3.17
CA GLN A 52 -1.81 -12.64 -4.40
C GLN A 52 -2.15 -13.45 -5.65
N ARG A 53 -1.90 -14.76 -5.63
CA ARG A 53 -2.19 -15.64 -6.76
C ARG A 53 -3.63 -15.55 -7.26
N TYR A 54 -4.60 -15.31 -6.38
CA TYR A 54 -6.01 -15.21 -6.80
C TYR A 54 -6.24 -13.98 -7.66
N ALA A 55 -5.65 -12.84 -7.30
CA ALA A 55 -5.71 -11.64 -8.14
C ALA A 55 -5.04 -11.87 -9.51
N ASP A 56 -3.90 -12.56 -9.53
CA ASP A 56 -3.14 -12.83 -10.75
C ASP A 56 -3.93 -13.76 -11.69
N VAL A 57 -4.51 -14.85 -11.17
CA VAL A 57 -5.33 -15.80 -11.95
C VAL A 57 -6.61 -15.14 -12.45
N LEU A 58 -7.29 -14.34 -11.61
CA LEU A 58 -8.46 -13.58 -12.04
C LEU A 58 -8.10 -12.66 -13.22
N ALA A 59 -6.98 -11.96 -13.14
CA ALA A 59 -6.52 -11.08 -14.21
C ALA A 59 -6.17 -11.83 -15.50
N GLU A 60 -5.57 -13.01 -15.39
CA GLU A 60 -5.16 -13.82 -16.54
C GLU A 60 -6.35 -14.44 -17.29
N TYR A 61 -7.37 -14.91 -16.56
CA TYR A 61 -8.44 -15.75 -17.16
C TYR A 61 -9.79 -15.05 -17.32
N SER A 62 -10.04 -13.90 -16.69
CA SER A 62 -11.34 -13.22 -16.80
C SER A 62 -11.57 -12.50 -18.12
N GLY A 63 -10.49 -12.00 -18.76
CA GLY A 63 -10.58 -11.19 -19.98
C GLY A 63 -11.09 -9.77 -19.76
N ILE A 64 -11.26 -9.35 -18.50
CA ILE A 64 -11.69 -7.99 -18.09
C ILE A 64 -10.67 -7.40 -17.10
N PRO A 65 -10.67 -6.08 -16.88
CA PRO A 65 -9.82 -5.47 -15.87
C PRO A 65 -10.01 -6.06 -14.48
N VAL A 66 -8.89 -6.39 -13.81
CA VAL A 66 -8.88 -6.84 -12.42
C VAL A 66 -8.01 -5.91 -11.59
N TRP A 67 -8.60 -5.32 -10.56
CA TRP A 67 -7.92 -4.40 -9.65
C TRP A 67 -7.59 -5.09 -8.34
N ASN A 68 -6.32 -5.11 -7.98
CA ASN A 68 -5.90 -5.59 -6.68
C ASN A 68 -6.20 -4.55 -5.59
N GLY A 69 -7.30 -4.72 -4.86
CA GLY A 69 -7.68 -3.88 -3.73
C GLY A 69 -6.82 -4.11 -2.48
N LEU A 70 -6.35 -5.34 -2.27
CA LEU A 70 -5.39 -5.75 -1.26
C LEU A 70 -5.16 -7.27 -1.32
N THR A 71 -3.91 -7.68 -1.15
CA THR A 71 -3.53 -9.08 -0.86
C THR A 71 -2.52 -9.12 0.30
N ASP A 72 -2.09 -10.32 0.70
CA ASP A 72 -0.99 -10.52 1.65
C ASP A 72 0.34 -9.92 1.17
N THR A 73 0.55 -9.88 -0.13
CA THR A 73 1.82 -9.45 -0.75
C THR A 73 1.84 -7.98 -1.13
N THR A 74 0.72 -7.44 -1.64
CA THR A 74 0.66 -6.06 -2.16
C THR A 74 -0.67 -5.35 -1.85
N HIS A 75 -0.60 -4.01 -1.78
CA HIS A 75 -1.74 -3.10 -1.66
C HIS A 75 -1.55 -1.89 -2.58
N PRO A 76 -1.60 -2.07 -3.91
CA PRO A 76 -1.24 -1.02 -4.87
C PRO A 76 -2.14 0.22 -4.78
N THR A 77 -3.42 0.04 -4.44
CA THR A 77 -4.36 1.18 -4.29
C THR A 77 -4.00 2.09 -3.13
N GLN A 78 -3.37 1.58 -2.06
CA GLN A 78 -2.84 2.39 -0.97
C GLN A 78 -1.62 3.21 -1.43
N CYS A 79 -0.72 2.57 -2.18
CA CYS A 79 0.43 3.27 -2.76
C CYS A 79 -0.01 4.45 -3.64
N LEU A 80 -1.01 4.27 -4.49
CA LEU A 80 -1.53 5.36 -5.33
C LEU A 80 -2.11 6.51 -4.51
N ALA A 81 -2.84 6.21 -3.42
CA ALA A 81 -3.37 7.22 -2.53
C ALA A 81 -2.24 8.04 -1.86
N MET A 82 -1.22 7.36 -1.37
CA MET A 82 -0.04 7.99 -0.79
C MET A 82 0.66 8.90 -1.81
N LEU A 83 0.85 8.44 -3.04
CA LEU A 83 1.47 9.24 -4.10
C LEU A 83 0.63 10.49 -4.46
N LEU A 84 -0.70 10.37 -4.45
CA LEU A 84 -1.58 11.52 -4.64
C LEU A 84 -1.44 12.51 -3.48
N THR A 85 -1.46 12.04 -2.24
CA THR A 85 -1.26 12.86 -1.04
C THR A 85 0.07 13.61 -1.08
N MET A 86 1.16 12.92 -1.47
CA MET A 86 2.45 13.58 -1.68
C MET A 86 2.39 14.64 -2.78
N LYS A 87 1.71 14.35 -3.88
CA LYS A 87 1.56 15.29 -4.99
C LYS A 87 0.79 16.54 -4.60
N GLU A 88 -0.22 16.41 -3.76
CA GLU A 88 -1.01 17.52 -3.24
C GLU A 88 -0.20 18.36 -2.25
N GLU A 89 0.51 17.72 -1.33
CA GLU A 89 1.30 18.40 -0.30
C GLU A 89 2.52 19.13 -0.89
N PHE A 90 3.29 18.47 -1.77
CA PHE A 90 4.58 18.98 -2.25
C PHE A 90 4.54 19.53 -3.69
N GLY A 91 3.46 19.34 -4.44
CA GLY A 91 3.31 19.80 -5.82
C GLY A 91 4.06 18.94 -6.86
N HIS A 92 4.93 18.03 -6.45
CA HIS A 92 5.72 17.13 -7.31
C HIS A 92 5.92 15.78 -6.61
N LEU A 93 6.51 14.82 -7.30
CA LEU A 93 6.84 13.50 -6.75
C LEU A 93 8.33 13.20 -6.88
N LYS A 94 8.90 13.35 -8.08
CA LYS A 94 10.30 13.01 -8.33
C LYS A 94 11.25 13.77 -7.41
N GLY A 95 12.15 13.00 -6.77
CA GLY A 95 13.16 13.54 -5.85
C GLY A 95 12.69 13.72 -4.41
N LEU A 96 11.41 13.44 -4.09
CA LEU A 96 10.98 13.28 -2.71
C LEU A 96 11.50 11.97 -2.13
N LYS A 97 11.62 11.89 -0.80
CA LYS A 97 12.02 10.68 -0.08
C LYS A 97 10.92 10.21 0.88
N VAL A 98 10.54 8.94 0.76
CA VAL A 98 9.67 8.23 1.71
C VAL A 98 10.54 7.34 2.60
N ALA A 99 10.35 7.38 3.91
CA ALA A 99 10.89 6.39 4.83
C ALA A 99 9.75 5.59 5.45
N TYR A 100 9.71 4.29 5.14
CA TYR A 100 8.77 3.34 5.75
C TYR A 100 9.42 2.67 6.96
N LEU A 101 8.72 2.67 8.12
CA LEU A 101 9.19 2.07 9.36
C LEU A 101 8.33 0.88 9.78
N GLY A 102 8.97 -0.19 10.27
CA GLY A 102 8.29 -1.35 10.86
C GLY A 102 8.53 -2.67 10.13
N ASP A 103 7.48 -3.38 9.69
CA ASP A 103 7.63 -4.63 8.94
C ASP A 103 7.82 -4.36 7.44
N GLY A 104 9.06 -4.40 6.98
CA GLY A 104 9.42 -4.19 5.57
C GLY A 104 8.94 -5.30 4.61
N ARG A 105 8.32 -6.38 5.12
CA ARG A 105 7.68 -7.44 4.32
C ARG A 105 6.19 -7.18 4.13
N ASN A 106 5.65 -6.19 4.86
CA ASN A 106 4.24 -5.81 4.80
C ASN A 106 3.83 -5.46 3.35
N ASN A 107 2.58 -5.74 3.00
CA ASN A 107 2.05 -5.50 1.65
C ASN A 107 2.07 -4.01 1.25
N VAL A 108 1.89 -3.09 2.22
CA VAL A 108 2.00 -1.64 1.98
C VAL A 108 3.46 -1.25 1.76
N ALA A 109 4.40 -1.75 2.58
CA ALA A 109 5.83 -1.53 2.39
C ALA A 109 6.29 -1.99 1.00
N ASN A 110 5.88 -3.19 0.58
CA ASN A 110 6.16 -3.72 -0.75
C ASN A 110 5.61 -2.83 -1.86
N SER A 111 4.38 -2.36 -1.72
CA SER A 111 3.73 -1.51 -2.73
C SER A 111 4.35 -0.12 -2.81
N LEU A 112 4.71 0.47 -1.68
CA LEU A 112 5.42 1.75 -1.63
C LEU A 112 6.81 1.63 -2.27
N LEU A 113 7.56 0.56 -1.95
CA LEU A 113 8.86 0.30 -2.55
C LEU A 113 8.77 0.21 -4.08
N VAL A 114 7.79 -0.54 -4.61
CA VAL A 114 7.57 -0.66 -6.06
C VAL A 114 7.14 0.67 -6.69
N GLY A 115 6.14 1.33 -6.10
CA GLY A 115 5.58 2.57 -6.65
C GLY A 115 6.62 3.70 -6.66
N CYS A 116 7.30 3.93 -5.55
CA CYS A 116 8.35 4.95 -5.42
C CYS A 116 9.51 4.68 -6.40
N ALA A 117 10.01 3.43 -6.45
CA ALA A 117 11.09 3.06 -7.36
C ALA A 117 10.74 3.33 -8.83
N LYS A 118 9.48 3.12 -9.24
CA LYS A 118 9.04 3.35 -10.64
C LYS A 118 8.96 4.81 -11.06
N ILE A 119 8.66 5.72 -10.12
CA ILE A 119 8.35 7.11 -10.47
C ILE A 119 9.43 8.12 -10.06
N GLY A 120 10.57 7.65 -9.57
CA GLY A 120 11.69 8.51 -9.19
C GLY A 120 11.53 9.16 -7.81
N VAL A 121 10.80 8.52 -6.89
CA VAL A 121 10.74 8.85 -5.47
C VAL A 121 11.75 7.99 -4.73
N ASP A 122 12.62 8.61 -3.94
CA ASP A 122 13.54 7.87 -3.09
C ASP A 122 12.78 7.14 -1.98
N VAL A 123 13.20 5.92 -1.64
CA VAL A 123 12.54 5.15 -0.58
C VAL A 123 13.52 4.41 0.30
N ALA A 124 13.36 4.58 1.61
CA ALA A 124 14.07 3.83 2.63
C ALA A 124 13.12 2.92 3.39
N ILE A 125 13.41 1.61 3.41
CA ILE A 125 12.75 0.65 4.29
C ILE A 125 13.58 0.54 5.57
N VAL A 126 13.10 1.13 6.65
CA VAL A 126 13.76 1.18 7.95
C VAL A 126 13.11 0.14 8.86
N ALA A 127 13.71 -1.05 8.91
CA ALA A 127 13.11 -2.22 9.52
C ALA A 127 14.16 -3.11 10.19
N PRO A 128 13.80 -3.88 11.25
CA PRO A 128 14.71 -4.87 11.81
C PRO A 128 15.03 -5.95 10.77
N LYS A 129 16.27 -6.45 10.73
CA LYS A 129 16.75 -7.41 9.72
C LYS A 129 15.84 -8.61 9.45
N PRO A 130 15.20 -9.24 10.46
CA PRO A 130 14.27 -10.34 10.21
C PRO A 130 12.99 -9.95 9.45
N LEU A 131 12.72 -8.65 9.35
CA LEU A 131 11.53 -8.07 8.71
C LEU A 131 11.89 -7.28 7.43
N TRP A 132 13.04 -7.50 6.84
CA TRP A 132 13.40 -6.90 5.57
C TRP A 132 12.58 -7.48 4.41
N THR A 133 12.32 -6.68 3.40
CA THR A 133 11.67 -7.13 2.16
C THR A 133 12.45 -8.27 1.51
N SER A 134 11.78 -9.06 0.68
CA SER A 134 12.43 -10.19 0.01
C SER A 134 13.49 -9.71 -0.99
N GLU A 135 14.57 -10.50 -1.12
CA GLU A 135 15.64 -10.21 -2.07
C GLU A 135 15.15 -10.13 -3.52
N SER A 136 14.16 -10.95 -3.88
CA SER A 136 13.58 -10.95 -5.23
C SER A 136 12.83 -9.66 -5.55
N LEU A 137 12.05 -9.14 -4.59
CA LEU A 137 11.37 -7.86 -4.74
C LEU A 137 12.37 -6.71 -4.76
N TRP A 138 13.36 -6.75 -3.87
CA TRP A 138 14.43 -5.76 -3.84
C TRP A 138 15.14 -5.62 -5.19
N LYS A 139 15.60 -6.74 -5.78
CA LYS A 139 16.26 -6.73 -7.10
C LYS A 139 15.40 -6.13 -8.20
N ARG A 140 14.11 -6.46 -8.22
CA ARG A 140 13.16 -5.88 -9.18
C ARG A 140 13.01 -4.37 -9.00
N CYS A 141 12.93 -3.91 -7.76
CA CYS A 141 12.82 -2.48 -7.46
C CYS A 141 14.11 -1.73 -7.76
N ASP A 142 15.27 -2.34 -7.60
CA ASP A 142 16.56 -1.77 -7.99
C ASP A 142 16.65 -1.51 -9.52
N GLU A 143 16.06 -2.42 -10.33
CA GLU A 143 15.94 -2.19 -11.77
C GLU A 143 15.05 -0.98 -12.09
N TYR A 144 13.86 -0.89 -11.46
CA TYR A 144 12.98 0.27 -11.62
C TYR A 144 13.64 1.59 -11.16
N ALA A 145 14.36 1.54 -10.06
CA ALA A 145 15.05 2.70 -9.51
C ALA A 145 16.15 3.21 -10.46
N LYS A 146 16.90 2.31 -11.11
CA LYS A 146 17.89 2.67 -12.14
C LYS A 146 17.27 3.37 -13.34
N GLU A 147 16.07 2.95 -13.76
CA GLU A 147 15.35 3.56 -14.89
C GLU A 147 14.77 4.94 -14.52
N SER A 148 14.19 5.08 -13.34
CA SER A 148 13.51 6.29 -12.88
C SER A 148 14.47 7.35 -12.32
N GLY A 149 15.63 6.92 -11.82
CA GLY A 149 16.61 7.72 -11.08
C GLY A 149 16.33 7.81 -9.60
N ALA A 150 15.45 6.94 -9.04
CA ALA A 150 15.22 6.84 -7.61
C ALA A 150 16.39 6.16 -6.89
N THR A 151 16.55 6.47 -5.61
CA THR A 151 17.42 5.75 -4.69
C THR A 151 16.55 4.86 -3.79
N ILE A 152 16.93 3.58 -3.65
CA ILE A 152 16.28 2.68 -2.71
C ILE A 152 17.26 2.20 -1.64
N GLU A 153 16.80 2.13 -0.41
CA GLU A 153 17.60 1.73 0.74
C GLU A 153 16.82 0.74 1.61
N ILE A 154 17.50 -0.26 2.17
CA ILE A 154 16.96 -1.07 3.27
C ILE A 154 17.99 -1.08 4.40
N THR A 155 17.55 -0.72 5.61
CA THR A 155 18.44 -0.57 6.76
C THR A 155 17.72 -0.90 8.06
N ASP A 156 18.48 -1.32 9.08
CA ASP A 156 18.02 -1.41 10.46
C ASP A 156 18.40 -0.17 11.30
N ASP A 157 19.14 0.78 10.70
CA ASP A 157 19.48 2.04 11.34
C ASP A 157 18.36 3.08 11.17
N LEU A 158 17.93 3.67 12.28
CA LEU A 158 16.93 4.75 12.27
C LEU A 158 17.42 6.00 11.51
N ASP A 159 18.71 6.15 11.27
CA ASP A 159 19.24 7.24 10.44
C ASP A 159 18.79 7.14 8.97
N GLY A 160 18.24 6.00 8.52
CA GLY A 160 17.58 5.87 7.24
C GLY A 160 16.44 6.86 7.01
N VAL A 161 15.86 7.45 8.07
CA VAL A 161 14.83 8.49 7.95
C VAL A 161 15.37 9.88 7.59
N LYS A 162 16.69 10.10 7.68
CA LYS A 162 17.26 11.41 7.38
C LYS A 162 16.91 11.90 5.98
N GLY A 163 16.48 13.14 5.92
CA GLY A 163 16.05 13.78 4.67
C GLY A 163 14.71 13.28 4.12
N ALA A 164 13.97 12.44 4.84
CA ALA A 164 12.66 12.00 4.39
C ALA A 164 11.64 13.16 4.38
N ASP A 165 10.89 13.26 3.31
CA ASP A 165 9.74 14.16 3.17
C ASP A 165 8.49 13.53 3.77
N VAL A 166 8.44 12.20 3.79
CA VAL A 166 7.34 11.42 4.33
C VAL A 166 7.86 10.33 5.23
N ILE A 167 7.32 10.24 6.44
CA ILE A 167 7.42 9.08 7.33
C ILE A 167 6.14 8.27 7.20
N TYR A 168 6.29 6.99 6.90
CA TYR A 168 5.19 6.05 6.75
C TYR A 168 5.34 4.85 7.67
N THR A 169 4.24 4.38 8.24
CA THR A 169 4.22 3.11 9.00
C THR A 169 2.89 2.38 8.81
N ASP A 170 2.85 1.14 9.25
CA ASP A 170 1.66 0.30 9.32
C ASP A 170 1.71 -0.53 10.62
N VAL A 171 0.64 -1.21 10.95
CA VAL A 171 0.58 -2.11 12.12
C VAL A 171 1.72 -3.12 12.07
N TRP A 172 2.30 -3.42 13.24
CA TRP A 172 3.44 -4.35 13.32
C TRP A 172 3.05 -5.82 13.14
N ILE A 173 1.75 -6.11 13.21
CA ILE A 173 1.21 -7.46 13.07
C ILE A 173 0.50 -7.53 11.73
N SER A 174 1.13 -8.15 10.75
CA SER A 174 0.55 -8.37 9.43
C SER A 174 -0.55 -9.44 9.48
N MET A 175 -1.44 -9.42 8.49
CA MET A 175 -2.52 -10.40 8.35
C MET A 175 -1.97 -11.84 8.41
N GLY A 176 -2.57 -12.69 9.26
CA GLY A 176 -2.17 -14.08 9.44
C GLY A 176 -0.99 -14.31 10.39
N GLU A 177 -0.42 -13.26 11.00
CA GLU A 177 0.69 -13.36 11.96
C GLU A 177 0.30 -13.10 13.43
N GLU A 178 -0.98 -13.13 13.77
CA GLU A 178 -1.50 -12.82 15.12
C GLU A 178 -0.84 -13.68 16.23
N LYS A 179 -0.44 -14.91 15.89
CA LYS A 179 0.27 -15.81 16.81
C LYS A 179 1.69 -15.34 17.16
N LYS A 180 2.23 -14.37 16.44
CA LYS A 180 3.58 -13.81 16.64
C LYS A 180 3.55 -12.43 17.30
N GLU A 181 2.44 -12.02 17.86
CA GLU A 181 2.22 -10.66 18.39
C GLU A 181 3.37 -10.17 19.27
N GLN A 182 3.75 -10.95 20.30
CA GLN A 182 4.82 -10.55 21.23
C GLN A 182 6.18 -10.37 20.53
N GLU A 183 6.49 -11.21 19.55
CA GLU A 183 7.72 -11.09 18.77
C GLU A 183 7.68 -9.83 17.91
N ARG A 184 6.57 -9.57 17.24
CA ARG A 184 6.38 -8.40 16.38
C ARG A 184 6.44 -7.09 17.17
N GLU A 185 5.78 -7.03 18.31
CA GLU A 185 5.85 -5.87 19.20
C GLU A 185 7.29 -5.61 19.70
N ARG A 186 8.01 -6.65 20.09
CA ARG A 186 9.41 -6.51 20.50
C ARG A 186 10.30 -6.00 19.37
N LEU A 187 10.11 -6.48 18.15
CA LEU A 187 10.88 -6.06 16.97
C LEU A 187 10.47 -4.67 16.49
N GLY A 188 9.18 -4.33 16.54
CA GLY A 188 8.64 -3.05 16.08
C GLY A 188 8.94 -1.88 17.02
N LYS A 189 8.95 -2.12 18.33
CA LYS A 189 9.07 -1.06 19.34
C LYS A 189 10.19 -0.04 19.11
N PRO A 190 11.42 -0.40 18.67
CA PRO A 190 12.47 0.57 18.35
C PRO A 190 12.13 1.46 17.14
N TYR A 191 11.18 1.05 16.31
CA TYR A 191 10.77 1.72 15.07
C TYR A 191 9.44 2.47 15.22
N GLN A 192 8.96 2.67 16.45
CA GLN A 192 7.78 3.49 16.71
C GLN A 192 7.98 4.91 16.17
N VAL A 193 7.01 5.40 15.42
CA VAL A 193 7.01 6.79 14.97
C VAL A 193 6.54 7.69 16.10
N ASN A 194 7.44 8.54 16.58
CA ASN A 194 7.24 9.52 17.64
C ASN A 194 7.89 10.85 17.27
N ALA A 195 7.70 11.89 18.07
CA ALA A 195 8.23 13.22 17.80
C ALA A 195 9.75 13.22 17.57
N ALA A 196 10.53 12.50 18.38
CA ALA A 196 11.98 12.41 18.23
C ALA A 196 12.39 11.75 16.90
N LEU A 197 11.62 10.79 16.38
CA LEU A 197 11.87 10.20 15.08
C LEU A 197 11.50 11.16 13.95
N MET A 198 10.41 11.91 14.07
CA MET A 198 10.06 12.98 13.13
C MET A 198 11.15 14.04 13.04
N GLU A 199 11.66 14.51 14.18
CA GLU A 199 12.79 15.45 14.24
C GLU A 199 14.06 14.90 13.58
N ARG A 200 14.31 13.59 13.65
CA ARG A 200 15.48 12.94 13.04
C ARG A 200 15.53 13.06 11.53
N THR A 201 14.41 13.31 10.86
CA THR A 201 14.40 13.61 9.42
C THR A 201 15.19 14.85 9.06
N GLY A 202 15.29 15.81 9.98
CA GLY A 202 15.95 17.11 9.80
C GLY A 202 15.14 18.07 8.91
N LYS A 203 13.86 17.80 8.68
CA LYS A 203 12.94 18.63 7.88
C LYS A 203 11.66 18.95 8.65
N ASP A 204 11.38 20.21 8.87
CA ASP A 204 10.13 20.66 9.52
C ASP A 204 8.91 20.42 8.62
N THR A 205 9.11 20.22 7.32
CA THR A 205 8.07 19.93 6.32
C THR A 205 7.74 18.46 6.17
N THR A 206 8.41 17.57 6.91
CA THR A 206 8.12 16.13 6.85
C THR A 206 6.69 15.87 7.29
N ILE A 207 5.93 15.13 6.47
CA ILE A 207 4.60 14.65 6.83
C ILE A 207 4.64 13.22 7.36
N PHE A 208 3.64 12.88 8.18
CA PHE A 208 3.38 11.52 8.65
C PHE A 208 2.16 10.95 7.93
N SER A 209 2.23 9.68 7.49
CA SER A 209 1.08 8.97 6.93
C SER A 209 1.01 7.50 7.38
N HIS A 210 -0.18 6.91 7.23
CA HIS A 210 -0.53 5.55 7.66
C HIS A 210 -1.73 5.04 6.88
N CYS A 211 -1.71 3.77 6.48
CA CYS A 211 -2.80 3.18 5.68
C CYS A 211 -4.13 2.98 6.44
N LEU A 212 -4.12 3.11 7.76
CA LEU A 212 -5.22 2.78 8.67
C LEU A 212 -5.71 1.31 8.55
N PRO A 213 -6.23 0.73 9.66
CA PRO A 213 -6.33 1.30 11.01
C PRO A 213 -4.98 1.42 11.71
N ALA A 214 -4.77 2.43 12.54
CA ALA A 214 -3.58 2.60 13.38
C ALA A 214 -3.86 2.19 14.82
N ILE A 215 -2.85 1.64 15.51
CA ILE A 215 -2.90 1.38 16.95
C ILE A 215 -2.00 2.41 17.63
N LYS A 216 -2.62 3.51 18.06
CA LYS A 216 -1.91 4.58 18.78
C LYS A 216 -1.16 4.03 19.98
N GLU A 217 0.00 4.59 20.28
CA GLU A 217 0.97 4.16 21.29
C GLU A 217 1.66 2.81 21.01
N LYS A 218 1.34 2.16 19.86
CA LYS A 218 2.13 1.04 19.35
C LYS A 218 3.07 1.51 18.25
N GLU A 219 2.66 1.46 16.99
CA GLU A 219 3.49 1.83 15.84
C GLU A 219 3.68 3.34 15.67
N VAL A 220 2.78 4.13 16.22
CA VAL A 220 2.82 5.60 16.20
C VAL A 220 2.28 6.17 17.51
N THR A 221 2.88 7.25 18.02
CA THR A 221 2.34 7.98 19.17
C THR A 221 1.12 8.81 18.78
N GLU A 222 0.20 9.02 19.74
CA GLU A 222 -0.98 9.87 19.50
C GLU A 222 -0.57 11.30 19.10
N GLU A 223 0.49 11.82 19.70
CA GLU A 223 1.04 13.15 19.38
C GLU A 223 1.37 13.31 17.89
N VAL A 224 2.02 12.33 17.27
CA VAL A 224 2.34 12.38 15.83
C VAL A 224 1.10 12.12 14.99
N PHE A 225 0.28 11.13 15.39
CA PHE A 225 -0.91 10.75 14.64
C PHE A 225 -1.93 11.89 14.53
N GLU A 226 -2.15 12.65 15.61
CA GLU A 226 -3.07 13.79 15.65
C GLU A 226 -2.36 15.13 15.38
N GLY A 227 -1.06 15.10 15.16
CA GLY A 227 -0.24 16.29 14.98
C GLY A 227 -0.47 16.99 13.63
N PRO A 228 0.01 18.25 13.50
CA PRO A 228 -0.22 19.06 12.29
C PRO A 228 0.48 18.52 11.04
N GLN A 229 1.47 17.64 11.20
CA GLN A 229 2.19 16.99 10.10
C GLN A 229 1.49 15.71 9.61
N SER A 230 0.45 15.23 10.29
CA SER A 230 -0.31 14.05 9.90
C SER A 230 -1.16 14.30 8.65
N ARG A 231 -1.11 13.36 7.71
CA ARG A 231 -1.92 13.34 6.49
C ARG A 231 -2.69 12.02 6.35
N VAL A 232 -2.89 11.31 7.45
CA VAL A 232 -3.52 9.99 7.44
C VAL A 232 -4.96 10.01 6.91
N PHE A 233 -5.70 11.08 7.20
CA PHE A 233 -7.10 11.22 6.75
C PHE A 233 -7.17 11.72 5.30
N ASP A 234 -6.25 12.60 4.89
CA ASP A 234 -6.11 13.03 3.50
C ASP A 234 -5.76 11.83 2.60
N GLU A 235 -4.83 10.96 3.03
CA GLU A 235 -4.51 9.74 2.31
C GLU A 235 -5.71 8.78 2.26
N ALA A 236 -6.45 8.63 3.35
CA ALA A 236 -7.66 7.79 3.36
C ALA A 236 -8.72 8.29 2.36
N GLU A 237 -8.91 9.60 2.24
CA GLU A 237 -9.77 10.20 1.23
C GLU A 237 -9.21 9.98 -0.18
N ASN A 238 -7.91 10.16 -0.38
CA ASN A 238 -7.25 10.00 -1.66
C ASN A 238 -7.34 8.58 -2.23
N ARG A 239 -7.62 7.57 -1.42
CA ARG A 239 -8.01 6.24 -1.92
C ARG A 239 -9.28 6.29 -2.75
N LEU A 240 -10.25 7.11 -2.37
CA LEU A 240 -11.47 7.29 -3.16
C LEU A 240 -11.12 7.83 -4.56
N HIS A 241 -10.32 8.89 -4.61
CA HIS A 241 -9.99 9.59 -5.86
C HIS A 241 -9.13 8.76 -6.79
N THR A 242 -8.09 8.11 -6.27
CA THR A 242 -7.16 7.31 -7.09
C THR A 242 -7.80 6.05 -7.66
N ILE A 243 -8.68 5.38 -6.91
CA ILE A 243 -9.36 4.18 -7.42
C ILE A 243 -10.39 4.56 -8.48
N LYS A 244 -11.12 5.67 -8.32
CA LYS A 244 -12.00 6.21 -9.37
C LYS A 244 -11.21 6.48 -10.65
N ALA A 245 -10.05 7.13 -10.54
CA ALA A 245 -9.17 7.38 -11.69
C ALA A 245 -8.70 6.08 -12.37
N VAL A 246 -8.34 5.05 -11.59
CA VAL A 246 -7.96 3.73 -12.14
C VAL A 246 -9.14 3.08 -12.87
N MET A 247 -10.35 3.12 -12.30
CA MET A 247 -11.54 2.55 -12.95
C MET A 247 -11.84 3.28 -14.27
N VAL A 248 -11.84 4.59 -14.28
CA VAL A 248 -12.06 5.39 -15.50
C VAL A 248 -10.98 5.11 -16.55
N ALA A 249 -9.72 5.01 -16.14
CA ALA A 249 -8.61 4.73 -17.06
C ALA A 249 -8.65 3.32 -17.68
N THR A 250 -9.33 2.36 -17.04
CA THR A 250 -9.35 0.96 -17.48
C THR A 250 -10.68 0.53 -18.10
N LEU A 251 -11.78 1.20 -17.77
CA LEU A 251 -13.14 0.91 -18.27
C LEU A 251 -13.71 2.05 -19.11
N GLY A 252 -13.17 3.26 -19.02
CA GLY A 252 -13.64 4.39 -19.81
C GLY A 252 -13.42 4.15 -21.31
N GLU A 253 -14.37 4.60 -22.13
CA GLU A 253 -14.18 4.64 -23.57
C GLU A 253 -13.04 5.63 -23.88
N ASN A 254 -12.02 5.18 -24.61
CA ASN A 254 -10.99 6.07 -25.14
C ASN A 254 -11.64 6.87 -26.29
N GLU A 255 -12.02 8.11 -26.02
CA GLU A 255 -12.39 9.07 -27.06
C GLU A 255 -11.17 9.48 -27.91
#